data_20ca14916ae73b8f7d95841230e2780b
#
_entry.id   20ca14916ae73b8f7d95841230e2780b
#
_cell.length_a   1.000
_cell.length_b   1.000
_cell.length_c   1.000
_cell.angle_alpha   90.00
_cell.angle_beta   90.00
_cell.angle_gamma   90.00
#
_symmetry.space_group_name_H-M   'P 1'
#
loop_
_entity.id
_entity.type
_entity.pdbx_description
1 polymer ?
#
loop_
_entity_poly.entity_id
_entity_poly.type
_entity_poly.pdbx_seq_one_letter_code
_entity_poly.pdbx_strand_id
1 'polypeptide(L)'
;MLNRMPYDTFRWQGIDGSSVLAYFITTTESKQEDGGFGTTYNGVLCPSSVMGGWKRYEPKEINRTILMAYGYGDGGGGPDEEMLEMGLRMQRGIPGFPKVTLGHVRPFFEKLAQRLQGMPYLPVWNGELYLELHQGAYTSCAWIKRNNRIAERELGAAEWLQ
;
A
#
# COMPACT_ATOMS: atom_id res chain seq x y z
N MET A 1 6.88 19.28 3.66
CA MET A 1 6.01 19.21 2.46
C MET A 1 6.22 17.85 1.86
N LEU A 2 5.22 16.98 1.90
CA LEU A 2 5.32 15.63 1.35
C LEU A 2 5.30 15.70 -0.17
N ASN A 3 6.29 15.09 -0.81
CA ASN A 3 6.33 15.00 -2.27
C ASN A 3 5.25 14.05 -2.74
N ARG A 4 4.32 14.54 -3.54
CA ARG A 4 3.30 13.71 -4.17
C ARG A 4 3.89 13.05 -5.42
N MET A 5 3.83 11.72 -5.48
CA MET A 5 4.13 11.01 -6.72
C MET A 5 3.08 11.36 -7.79
N PRO A 6 3.51 11.57 -9.03
CA PRO A 6 2.59 11.96 -10.09
C PRO A 6 1.69 10.81 -10.57
N TYR A 7 1.97 9.57 -10.14
CA TYR A 7 1.27 8.37 -10.58
C TYR A 7 1.04 7.41 -9.42
N ASP A 8 -0.15 6.82 -9.35
CA ASP A 8 -0.47 5.78 -8.35
C ASP A 8 -0.20 4.36 -8.89
N THR A 9 -0.02 4.21 -10.20
CA THR A 9 0.34 2.93 -10.85
C THR A 9 1.48 3.17 -11.82
N PHE A 10 2.58 2.48 -11.63
CA PHE A 10 3.80 2.67 -12.40
C PHE A 10 4.72 1.45 -12.34
N ARG A 11 5.75 1.45 -13.18
CA ARG A 11 6.85 0.48 -13.10
C ARG A 11 7.98 1.12 -12.28
N TRP A 12 8.32 0.50 -11.18
CA TRP A 12 9.46 0.91 -10.37
C TRP A 12 10.70 0.13 -10.80
N GLN A 13 11.72 0.84 -11.26
CA GLN A 13 12.94 0.26 -11.78
C GLN A 13 14.10 0.49 -10.82
N GLY A 14 14.81 -0.59 -10.49
CA GLY A 14 16.04 -0.57 -9.71
C GLY A 14 17.25 -0.11 -10.52
N ILE A 15 18.37 0.11 -9.82
CA ILE A 15 19.64 0.54 -10.41
C ILE A 15 20.26 -0.52 -11.36
N ASP A 16 19.91 -1.76 -11.20
CA ASP A 16 20.32 -2.90 -12.01
C ASP A 16 19.44 -3.11 -13.26
N GLY A 17 18.44 -2.25 -13.45
CA GLY A 17 17.47 -2.34 -14.53
C GLY A 17 16.29 -3.30 -14.26
N SER A 18 16.33 -4.07 -13.17
CA SER A 18 15.18 -4.88 -12.76
C SER A 18 13.97 -4.00 -12.44
N SER A 19 12.77 -4.50 -12.64
CA SER A 19 11.58 -3.69 -12.38
C SER A 19 10.43 -4.49 -11.82
N VAL A 20 9.62 -3.82 -11.00
CA VAL A 20 8.38 -4.34 -10.43
C VAL A 20 7.21 -3.42 -10.75
N LEU A 21 6.02 -3.99 -10.78
CA LEU A 21 4.80 -3.20 -10.86
C LEU A 21 4.49 -2.66 -9.48
N ALA A 22 4.37 -1.35 -9.38
CA ALA A 22 4.08 -0.64 -8.15
C ALA A 22 2.68 0.00 -8.21
N TYR A 23 2.04 0.05 -7.05
CA TYR A 23 0.73 0.66 -6.86
C TYR A 23 0.66 1.36 -5.51
N PHE A 24 0.28 2.64 -5.51
CA PHE A 24 0.01 3.37 -4.28
C PHE A 24 -1.46 3.27 -3.89
N ILE A 25 -1.70 2.90 -2.64
CA ILE A 25 -3.03 2.88 -2.06
C ILE A 25 -3.49 4.32 -1.83
N THR A 26 -4.67 4.66 -2.33
CA THR A 26 -5.25 6.01 -2.25
C THR A 26 -6.31 6.14 -1.15
N THR A 27 -6.42 5.14 -0.29
CA THR A 27 -7.34 5.13 0.86
C THR A 27 -6.76 5.94 2.02
N THR A 28 -7.56 6.70 2.71
CA THR A 28 -7.20 7.45 3.92
C THR A 28 -7.69 6.74 5.18
N GLU A 29 -7.05 7.03 6.32
CA GLU A 29 -7.23 6.32 7.58
C GLU A 29 -8.59 6.54 8.26
N SER A 30 -9.25 7.61 7.99
CA SER A 30 -10.54 7.92 8.61
C SER A 30 -11.37 8.78 7.68
N LYS A 31 -12.58 9.09 8.14
CA LYS A 31 -13.58 9.98 7.55
C LYS A 31 -13.08 11.40 7.15
N GLN A 32 -11.77 11.56 6.89
CA GLN A 32 -11.25 12.82 6.41
C GLN A 32 -11.80 13.08 5.01
N GLU A 33 -12.74 13.98 5.00
CA GLU A 33 -13.20 14.64 3.79
C GLU A 33 -12.01 15.32 3.10
N ASP A 34 -12.10 15.42 1.81
CA ASP A 34 -11.19 16.02 0.84
C ASP A 34 -10.04 16.86 1.42
N GLY A 35 -8.80 16.37 1.33
CA GLY A 35 -7.59 17.13 1.60
C GLY A 35 -6.54 16.51 2.54
N GLY A 36 -6.79 15.36 3.12
CA GLY A 36 -5.77 14.65 3.90
C GLY A 36 -4.69 14.05 3.01
N PHE A 37 -3.44 14.42 3.26
CA PHE A 37 -2.27 13.95 2.49
C PHE A 37 -1.82 12.53 2.84
N GLY A 38 -2.44 11.88 3.80
CA GLY A 38 -2.06 10.54 4.24
C GLY A 38 -2.92 9.46 3.60
N THR A 39 -2.31 8.56 2.86
CA THR A 39 -2.92 7.30 2.47
C THR A 39 -2.45 6.20 3.41
N THR A 40 -3.28 5.18 3.63
CA THR A 40 -3.01 4.16 4.63
C THR A 40 -3.36 2.75 4.18
N TYR A 41 -2.66 1.79 4.75
CA TYR A 41 -3.02 0.37 4.72
C TYR A 41 -4.04 0.00 5.82
N ASN A 42 -4.28 0.89 6.80
CA ASN A 42 -5.22 0.73 7.91
C ASN A 42 -6.61 1.30 7.58
N GLY A 43 -7.08 1.15 6.35
CA GLY A 43 -8.35 1.74 5.92
C GLY A 43 -9.55 1.20 6.69
N VAL A 44 -10.54 2.05 6.92
CA VAL A 44 -11.86 1.64 7.41
C VAL A 44 -12.75 1.33 6.21
N LEU A 45 -13.20 0.08 6.09
CA LEU A 45 -14.03 -0.34 4.96
C LEU A 45 -15.46 0.17 5.11
N CYS A 46 -15.74 1.28 4.43
CA CYS A 46 -17.06 1.89 4.39
C CYS A 46 -17.29 2.58 3.03
N PRO A 47 -18.52 2.94 2.66
CA PRO A 47 -18.82 3.56 1.38
C PRO A 47 -18.02 4.84 1.10
N SER A 48 -17.85 5.71 2.09
CA SER A 48 -17.09 6.96 1.93
C SER A 48 -15.61 6.70 1.63
N SER A 49 -14.98 5.72 2.28
CA SER A 49 -13.59 5.34 2.03
C SER A 49 -13.37 4.76 0.64
N VAL A 50 -14.28 3.90 0.18
CA VAL A 50 -14.23 3.33 -1.18
C VAL A 50 -14.37 4.43 -2.23
N MET A 51 -15.38 5.29 -2.08
CA MET A 51 -15.61 6.40 -3.00
C MET A 51 -14.45 7.40 -2.98
N GLY A 52 -13.94 7.73 -1.81
CA GLY A 52 -12.80 8.63 -1.63
C GLY A 52 -11.53 8.06 -2.26
N GLY A 53 -11.23 6.78 -2.05
CA GLY A 53 -10.11 6.09 -2.69
C GLY A 53 -10.22 6.13 -4.22
N TRP A 54 -11.41 5.89 -4.76
CA TRP A 54 -11.65 6.01 -6.20
C TRP A 54 -11.48 7.45 -6.73
N LYS A 55 -11.98 8.43 -6.01
CA LYS A 55 -11.85 9.85 -6.41
C LYS A 55 -10.38 10.30 -6.46
N ARG A 56 -9.59 9.89 -5.45
CA ARG A 56 -8.17 10.28 -5.34
C ARG A 56 -7.25 9.52 -6.27
N TYR A 57 -7.64 8.33 -6.71
CA TYR A 57 -6.81 7.51 -7.60
C TYR A 57 -6.57 8.19 -8.96
N GLU A 58 -5.33 8.22 -9.37
CA GLU A 58 -4.87 8.72 -10.67
C GLU A 58 -3.77 7.79 -11.21
N PRO A 59 -3.64 7.57 -12.52
CA PRO A 59 -4.54 7.94 -13.62
C PRO A 59 -5.57 6.83 -13.93
N LYS A 60 -6.83 7.21 -14.09
CA LYS A 60 -7.94 6.28 -14.38
C LYS A 60 -7.93 5.69 -15.79
N GLU A 61 -7.22 6.33 -16.71
CA GLU A 61 -7.01 5.85 -18.09
C GLU A 61 -6.11 4.61 -18.12
N ILE A 62 -5.17 4.49 -17.18
CA ILE A 62 -4.27 3.34 -17.07
C ILE A 62 -4.98 2.16 -16.39
N ASN A 63 -5.66 2.44 -15.29
CA ASN A 63 -6.34 1.41 -14.53
C ASN A 63 -7.63 1.94 -13.91
N ARG A 64 -8.70 1.12 -14.00
CA ARG A 64 -10.03 1.44 -13.46
C ARG A 64 -10.39 0.60 -12.24
N THR A 65 -9.40 0.06 -11.57
CA THR A 65 -9.59 -0.75 -10.35
C THR A 65 -8.64 -0.26 -9.29
N ILE A 66 -9.14 0.02 -8.12
CA ILE A 66 -8.31 0.37 -6.96
C ILE A 66 -8.15 -0.83 -6.03
N LEU A 67 -7.02 -0.88 -5.34
CA LEU A 67 -6.78 -1.76 -4.21
C LEU A 67 -6.98 -0.94 -2.93
N MET A 68 -7.80 -1.46 -2.04
CA MET A 68 -8.00 -0.91 -0.71
C MET A 68 -7.59 -1.97 0.33
N ALA A 69 -6.57 -1.68 1.11
CA ALA A 69 -6.27 -2.43 2.31
C ALA A 69 -7.13 -1.87 3.46
N TYR A 70 -7.72 -2.74 4.25
CA TYR A 70 -8.61 -2.33 5.34
C TYR A 70 -8.44 -3.20 6.57
N GLY A 71 -8.81 -2.65 7.70
CA GLY A 71 -8.67 -3.27 9.01
C GLY A 71 -7.68 -2.52 9.89
N TYR A 72 -7.81 -2.66 11.19
CA TYR A 72 -6.91 -2.04 12.17
C TYR A 72 -5.55 -2.73 12.14
N GLY A 73 -4.50 -1.95 11.86
CA GLY A 73 -3.10 -2.38 11.84
C GLY A 73 -2.32 -1.90 13.06
N ASP A 74 -0.98 -1.91 12.94
CA ASP A 74 -0.02 -1.43 13.95
C ASP A 74 -0.11 -2.11 15.33
N GLY A 75 -0.79 -3.22 15.42
CA GLY A 75 -0.98 -3.97 16.66
C GLY A 75 -1.71 -5.29 16.47
N GLY A 76 -1.91 -5.72 15.21
CA GLY A 76 -2.50 -7.01 14.90
C GLY A 76 -4.02 -7.08 15.05
N GLY A 77 -4.73 -5.96 14.89
CA GLY A 77 -6.19 -5.89 15.03
C GLY A 77 -6.93 -6.59 13.88
N GLY A 78 -6.78 -6.10 12.67
CA GLY A 78 -7.54 -6.56 11.51
C GLY A 78 -8.92 -5.89 11.36
N PRO A 79 -9.78 -6.38 10.46
CA PRO A 79 -11.12 -5.83 10.26
C PRO A 79 -12.06 -6.22 11.40
N ASP A 80 -12.94 -5.32 11.76
CA ASP A 80 -14.04 -5.58 12.67
C ASP A 80 -15.30 -6.10 11.93
N GLU A 81 -16.31 -6.47 12.69
CA GLU A 81 -17.58 -7.00 12.18
C GLU A 81 -18.30 -5.99 11.28
N GLU A 82 -18.28 -4.70 11.64
CA GLU A 82 -18.92 -3.65 10.86
C GLU A 82 -18.27 -3.49 9.49
N MET A 83 -16.94 -3.50 9.42
CA MET A 83 -16.20 -3.44 8.14
C MET A 83 -16.54 -4.62 7.24
N LEU A 84 -16.62 -5.84 7.81
CA LEU A 84 -16.95 -7.04 7.05
C LEU A 84 -18.38 -6.98 6.53
N GLU A 85 -19.33 -6.59 7.36
CA GLU A 85 -20.73 -6.42 6.96
C GLU A 85 -20.89 -5.36 5.86
N MET A 86 -20.25 -4.21 6.01
CA MET A 86 -20.24 -3.15 4.98
C MET A 86 -19.65 -3.66 3.66
N GLY A 87 -18.56 -4.40 3.72
CA GLY A 87 -17.96 -5.04 2.55
C GLY A 87 -18.93 -5.97 1.83
N LEU A 88 -19.59 -6.86 2.56
CA LEU A 88 -20.59 -7.79 2.01
C LEU A 88 -21.81 -7.06 1.41
N ARG A 89 -22.25 -5.98 2.04
CA ARG A 89 -23.34 -5.15 1.49
C ARG A 89 -22.94 -4.46 0.20
N MET A 90 -21.75 -3.85 0.16
CA MET A 90 -21.23 -3.19 -1.04
C MET A 90 -20.98 -4.14 -2.20
N GLN A 91 -20.64 -5.42 -1.95
CA GLN A 91 -20.48 -6.43 -2.99
C GLN A 91 -21.77 -6.70 -3.77
N ARG A 92 -22.93 -6.50 -3.16
CA ARG A 92 -24.24 -6.67 -3.82
C ARG A 92 -24.50 -5.63 -4.91
N GLY A 93 -23.68 -4.55 -4.91
CA GLY A 93 -23.78 -3.45 -5.86
C GLY A 93 -24.70 -2.34 -5.37
N ILE A 94 -24.23 -1.12 -5.56
CA ILE A 94 -24.98 0.10 -5.25
C ILE A 94 -25.00 0.93 -6.56
N PRO A 95 -26.17 1.36 -7.05
CA PRO A 95 -26.26 2.18 -8.26
C PRO A 95 -25.40 3.44 -8.15
N GLY A 96 -24.59 3.73 -9.18
CA GLY A 96 -23.70 4.91 -9.18
C GLY A 96 -22.45 4.80 -8.31
N PHE A 97 -22.20 3.63 -7.75
CA PHE A 97 -21.07 3.37 -6.85
C PHE A 97 -20.08 2.38 -7.49
N PRO A 98 -18.78 2.44 -7.13
CA PRO A 98 -17.80 1.46 -7.59
C PRO A 98 -18.19 0.03 -7.20
N LYS A 99 -18.00 -0.92 -8.12
CA LYS A 99 -18.19 -2.34 -7.79
C LYS A 99 -17.11 -2.80 -6.82
N VAL A 100 -17.52 -3.27 -5.67
CA VAL A 100 -16.63 -3.79 -4.63
C VAL A 100 -16.50 -5.31 -4.74
N THR A 101 -15.29 -5.82 -4.53
CA THR A 101 -15.00 -7.26 -4.42
C THR A 101 -14.01 -7.45 -3.28
N LEU A 102 -14.37 -8.26 -2.30
CA LEU A 102 -13.45 -8.69 -1.26
C LEU A 102 -12.50 -9.75 -1.85
N GLY A 103 -11.23 -9.70 -1.49
CA GLY A 103 -10.24 -10.60 -2.06
C GLY A 103 -8.84 -10.43 -1.48
N HIS A 104 -7.85 -10.91 -2.21
CA HIS A 104 -6.45 -10.85 -1.83
C HIS A 104 -5.64 -9.96 -2.77
N VAL A 105 -4.49 -9.50 -2.29
CA VAL A 105 -3.60 -8.62 -3.03
C VAL A 105 -3.03 -9.25 -4.31
N ARG A 106 -2.68 -10.54 -4.28
CA ARG A 106 -2.09 -11.23 -5.43
C ARG A 106 -2.99 -11.21 -6.68
N PRO A 107 -4.28 -11.62 -6.64
CA PRO A 107 -5.16 -11.54 -7.79
C PRO A 107 -5.37 -10.12 -8.33
N PHE A 108 -5.27 -9.11 -7.48
CA PHE A 108 -5.29 -7.72 -7.94
C PHE A 108 -4.09 -7.41 -8.83
N PHE A 109 -2.86 -7.71 -8.38
CA PHE A 109 -1.65 -7.45 -9.15
C PHE A 109 -1.56 -8.31 -10.41
N GLU A 110 -2.00 -9.56 -10.38
CA GLU A 110 -2.05 -10.43 -11.56
C GLU A 110 -2.97 -9.85 -12.65
N LYS A 111 -4.17 -9.41 -12.27
CA LYS A 111 -5.10 -8.73 -13.19
C LYS A 111 -4.57 -7.39 -13.67
N LEU A 112 -3.93 -6.63 -12.79
CA LEU A 112 -3.31 -5.36 -13.14
C LEU A 112 -2.19 -5.58 -14.15
N ALA A 113 -1.29 -6.53 -13.90
CA ALA A 113 -0.20 -6.87 -14.81
C ALA A 113 -0.71 -7.31 -16.19
N GLN A 114 -1.76 -8.14 -16.25
CA GLN A 114 -2.39 -8.55 -17.51
C GLN A 114 -2.95 -7.35 -18.29
N ARG A 115 -3.63 -6.42 -17.61
CA ARG A 115 -4.19 -5.20 -18.26
C ARG A 115 -3.12 -4.28 -18.80
N LEU A 116 -1.98 -4.22 -18.12
CA LEU A 116 -0.86 -3.33 -18.48
C LEU A 116 0.09 -3.98 -19.49
N GLN A 117 -0.15 -5.24 -19.84
CA GLN A 117 0.68 -5.96 -20.80
C GLN A 117 0.59 -5.29 -22.18
N GLY A 118 1.74 -4.85 -22.69
CA GLY A 118 1.80 -4.14 -23.99
C GLY A 118 1.37 -2.68 -23.96
N MET A 119 1.11 -2.10 -22.78
CA MET A 119 0.77 -0.69 -22.65
C MET A 119 2.03 0.17 -22.72
N PRO A 120 2.24 0.98 -23.80
CA PRO A 120 3.48 1.72 -24.01
C PRO A 120 3.62 2.94 -23.09
N TYR A 121 2.54 3.35 -22.42
CA TYR A 121 2.49 4.59 -21.64
C TYR A 121 2.53 4.37 -20.13
N LEU A 122 2.85 3.14 -19.67
CA LEU A 122 3.00 2.92 -18.24
C LEU A 122 4.21 3.72 -17.74
N PRO A 123 4.02 4.66 -16.79
CA PRO A 123 5.12 5.43 -16.24
C PRO A 123 6.20 4.54 -15.64
N VAL A 124 7.45 4.93 -15.79
CA VAL A 124 8.60 4.28 -15.16
C VAL A 124 9.21 5.24 -14.16
N TRP A 125 9.32 4.80 -12.91
CA TRP A 125 10.05 5.51 -11.88
C TRP A 125 11.39 4.81 -11.65
N ASN A 126 12.48 5.54 -11.89
CA ASN A 126 13.84 5.08 -11.61
C ASN A 126 14.40 5.99 -10.51
N GLY A 127 14.54 5.45 -9.30
CA GLY A 127 14.97 6.20 -8.13
C GLY A 127 14.34 5.67 -6.85
N GLU A 128 14.67 6.30 -5.75
CA GLU A 128 14.11 5.94 -4.44
C GLU A 128 12.63 6.31 -4.34
N LEU A 129 11.85 5.45 -3.69
CA LEU A 129 10.55 5.79 -3.15
C LEU A 129 10.77 6.27 -1.72
N TYR A 130 10.99 7.56 -1.59
CA TYR A 130 11.41 8.16 -0.34
C TYR A 130 10.26 8.26 0.66
N LEU A 131 10.42 7.58 1.80
CA LEU A 131 9.51 7.71 2.93
C LEU A 131 9.97 8.86 3.81
N GLU A 132 9.25 9.97 3.78
CA GLU A 132 9.58 11.16 4.58
C GLU A 132 9.29 10.98 6.08
N LEU A 133 8.42 10.02 6.43
CA LEU A 133 8.13 9.62 7.80
C LEU A 133 9.19 8.64 8.33
N HIS A 134 9.53 8.73 9.60
CA HIS A 134 10.46 7.80 10.27
C HIS A 134 11.91 7.80 9.76
N GLN A 135 12.37 8.83 9.07
CA GLN A 135 13.74 8.91 8.53
C GLN A 135 14.81 8.64 9.58
N GLY A 136 14.65 9.20 10.76
CA GLY A 136 15.58 8.98 11.86
C GLY A 136 15.65 7.55 12.36
N ALA A 137 14.67 6.70 12.06
CA ALA A 137 14.66 5.31 12.49
C ALA A 137 15.79 4.49 11.87
N TYR A 138 16.30 4.88 10.71
CA TYR A 138 17.37 4.15 10.02
C TYR A 138 18.77 4.50 10.52
N THR A 139 18.98 5.71 11.03
CA THR A 139 20.29 6.25 11.39
C THR A 139 20.41 6.67 12.83
N SER A 140 19.32 7.07 13.48
CA SER A 140 19.32 7.43 14.89
C SER A 140 19.67 6.23 15.77
N CYS A 141 20.36 6.48 16.88
CA CYS A 141 20.78 5.45 17.83
C CYS A 141 21.54 4.29 17.16
N ALA A 142 22.57 4.60 16.40
CA ALA A 142 23.38 3.64 15.66
C ALA A 142 23.95 2.51 16.56
N TRP A 143 24.24 2.80 17.82
CA TRP A 143 24.72 1.83 18.80
C TRP A 143 23.71 0.69 19.07
N ILE A 144 22.40 0.97 19.09
CA ILE A 144 21.35 -0.05 19.21
C ILE A 144 21.43 -1.01 18.03
N LYS A 145 21.50 -0.49 16.83
CA LYS A 145 21.56 -1.28 15.59
C LYS A 145 22.84 -2.14 15.54
N ARG A 146 23.97 -1.55 15.93
CA ARG A 146 25.24 -2.28 16.05
C ARG A 146 25.16 -3.42 17.06
N ASN A 147 24.63 -3.13 18.25
CA ASN A 147 24.53 -4.15 19.31
C ASN A 147 23.54 -5.25 18.94
N ASN A 148 22.46 -4.93 18.24
CA ASN A 148 21.55 -5.95 17.69
C ASN A 148 22.29 -6.92 16.75
N ARG A 149 23.13 -6.41 15.85
CA ARG A 149 23.96 -7.24 14.96
C ARG A 149 24.99 -8.08 15.72
N ILE A 150 25.58 -7.52 16.77
CA ILE A 150 26.50 -8.27 17.62
C ILE A 150 25.75 -9.40 18.33
N ALA A 151 24.59 -9.09 18.93
CA ALA A 151 23.79 -10.08 19.65
C ALA A 151 23.32 -11.22 18.73
N GLU A 152 22.85 -10.94 17.52
CA GLU A 152 22.48 -11.96 16.53
C GLU A 152 23.64 -12.94 16.27
N ARG A 153 24.85 -12.42 16.09
CA ARG A 153 26.04 -13.23 15.83
C ARG A 153 26.44 -14.05 17.04
N GLU A 154 26.48 -13.42 18.21
CA GLU A 154 26.90 -14.10 19.46
C GLU A 154 25.91 -15.19 19.90
N LEU A 155 24.60 -14.94 19.71
CA LEU A 155 23.56 -15.94 19.98
C LEU A 155 23.68 -17.12 19.01
N GLY A 156 23.89 -16.86 17.74
CA GLY A 156 24.12 -17.92 16.76
C GLY A 156 25.38 -18.72 17.07
N ALA A 157 26.48 -18.08 17.47
CA ALA A 157 27.70 -18.77 17.90
C ALA A 157 27.48 -19.62 19.13
N ALA A 158 26.70 -19.13 20.11
CA ALA A 158 26.37 -19.90 21.33
C ALA A 158 25.54 -21.15 21.01
N GLU A 159 24.60 -21.08 20.08
CA GLU A 159 23.82 -22.22 19.61
C GLU A 159 24.69 -23.31 18.96
N TRP A 160 25.75 -22.90 18.25
CA TRP A 160 26.70 -23.87 17.65
C TRP A 160 27.63 -24.54 18.64
N LEU A 161 27.81 -23.96 19.84
CA LEU A 161 28.71 -24.46 20.87
C LEU A 161 28.01 -25.38 21.91
N GLN A 162 26.71 -25.55 21.82
CA GLN A 162 25.92 -26.49 22.63
C GLN A 162 25.91 -27.89 22.00
#